data_cf86999d95259648ffabb77bf777d197
#
_entry.id   cf86999d95259648ffabb77bf777d197
#
_cell.length_a   1.000
_cell.length_b   1.000
_cell.length_c   1.000
_cell.angle_alpha   90.00
_cell.angle_beta   90.00
_cell.angle_gamma   90.00
#
_symmetry.space_group_name_H-M   'P 1'
#
loop_
_entity.id
_entity.type
_entity.pdbx_description
1 polymer ?
#
loop_
_entity_poly.entity_id
_entity_poly.type
_entity_poly.pdbx_seq_one_letter_code
_entity_poly.pdbx_strand_id
1 'polypeptide(L)' 'MVIQYKLKKELRWKDYKGKGKLKYSVSRYDFRLLNKNKTKILVKKGCYSKVIKRFRQIEFFKHRS' A
#
# COMPACT_ATOMS: atom_id res chain seq x y z
N MET A 1 4.84 8.21 3.61
CA MET A 1 4.80 6.84 3.07
C MET A 1 3.85 6.74 1.91
N VAL A 2 4.12 5.84 1.01
CA VAL A 2 3.32 5.68 -0.21
C VAL A 2 2.82 4.25 -0.30
N ILE A 3 1.53 4.09 -0.54
CA ILE A 3 0.95 2.78 -0.81
C ILE A 3 0.78 2.67 -2.32
N GLN A 4 1.26 1.57 -2.90
CA GLN A 4 1.06 1.28 -4.31
C GLN A 4 0.26 0.00 -4.47
N TYR A 5 -0.42 -0.12 -5.59
CA TYR A 5 -1.25 -1.28 -5.88
C TYR A 5 -1.11 -1.68 -7.35
N LYS A 6 -1.44 -2.93 -7.63
CA LYS A 6 -1.59 -3.42 -8.99
C LYS A 6 -2.52 -4.61 -8.99
N LEU A 7 -3.17 -4.85 -10.12
CA LEU A 7 -3.88 -6.12 -10.32
C LEU A 7 -2.87 -7.26 -10.33
N LYS A 8 -3.28 -8.42 -9.86
CA LYS A 8 -2.39 -9.59 -9.83
C LYS A 8 -1.84 -9.96 -11.19
N LYS A 9 -2.57 -9.61 -12.26
CA LYS A 9 -2.15 -9.83 -13.64
C LYS A 9 -1.21 -8.78 -14.17
N GLU A 10 -1.20 -7.59 -13.55
CA GLU A 10 -0.41 -6.46 -14.03
C GLU A 10 1.02 -6.53 -13.53
N LEU A 11 1.93 -5.93 -14.29
CA LEU A 11 3.34 -5.84 -13.94
C LEU A 11 3.72 -4.49 -13.35
N ARG A 12 2.90 -3.46 -13.56
CA ARG A 12 3.21 -2.10 -13.13
C ARG A 12 2.45 -1.73 -11.86
N TRP A 13 3.16 -1.16 -10.92
CA TRP A 13 2.59 -0.61 -9.71
C TRP A 13 2.06 0.80 -9.93
N LYS A 14 0.93 1.12 -9.30
CA LYS A 14 0.30 2.44 -9.37
C LYS A 14 0.13 2.98 -7.96
N ASP A 15 0.17 4.30 -7.83
CA ASP A 15 -0.04 4.94 -6.53
C ASP A 15 -1.50 4.79 -6.10
N TYR A 16 -1.70 4.33 -4.86
CA TYR A 16 -3.02 4.13 -4.31
C TYR A 16 -3.54 5.45 -3.73
N LYS A 17 -4.67 5.92 -4.23
CA LYS A 17 -5.26 7.19 -3.82
C LYS A 17 -6.54 7.05 -2.99
N GLY A 18 -6.92 5.83 -2.69
CA GLY A 18 -8.11 5.57 -1.87
C GLY A 18 -9.01 4.51 -2.46
N LYS A 19 -9.85 3.92 -1.61
CA LYS A 19 -10.72 2.81 -2.02
C LYS A 19 -11.64 3.17 -3.19
N GLY A 20 -12.14 4.39 -3.24
CA GLY A 20 -13.03 4.82 -4.29
C GLY A 20 -12.41 4.91 -5.67
N LYS A 21 -11.09 4.78 -5.75
CA LYS A 21 -10.36 4.82 -7.02
C LYS A 21 -10.10 3.43 -7.59
N LEU A 22 -10.45 2.38 -6.87
CA LEU A 22 -10.26 1.02 -7.35
C LEU A 22 -11.46 0.56 -8.16
N LYS A 23 -11.18 -0.03 -9.32
CA LYS A 23 -12.20 -0.54 -10.22
C LYS A 23 -12.80 -1.85 -9.75
N TYR A 24 -12.00 -2.68 -9.09
CA TYR A 24 -12.39 -3.99 -8.60
C TYR A 24 -12.27 -4.05 -7.08
N SER A 25 -12.65 -5.17 -6.48
CA SER A 25 -12.50 -5.34 -5.03
C SER A 25 -11.03 -5.42 -4.64
N VAL A 26 -10.71 -5.01 -3.41
CA VAL A 26 -9.32 -4.98 -2.93
C VAL A 26 -8.65 -6.36 -2.96
N SER A 27 -9.43 -7.44 -2.89
CA SER A 27 -8.88 -8.79 -2.94
C SER A 27 -8.26 -9.16 -4.29
N ARG A 28 -8.59 -8.42 -5.34
CA ARG A 28 -8.06 -8.65 -6.68
C ARG A 28 -6.73 -7.95 -6.94
N TYR A 29 -6.29 -7.14 -5.99
CA TYR A 29 -5.06 -6.35 -6.13
C TYR A 29 -3.99 -6.84 -5.17
N ASP A 30 -2.75 -6.64 -5.57
CA ASP A 30 -1.62 -6.71 -4.66
C ASP A 30 -1.28 -5.29 -4.21
N PHE A 31 -0.85 -5.14 -2.96
CA PHE A 31 -0.48 -3.86 -2.40
C PHE A 31 0.94 -3.93 -1.87
N ARG A 32 1.62 -2.80 -1.84
CA ARG A 32 2.92 -2.69 -1.21
C ARG A 32 3.06 -1.31 -0.56
N LEU A 33 3.94 -1.22 0.43
CA LEU A 33 4.19 0.00 1.16
C LEU A 33 5.63 0.44 0.97
N LEU A 34 5.82 1.71 0.61
CA LEU A 34 7.14 2.29 0.42
C LEU A 34 7.32 3.50 1.32
N ASN A 35 8.57 3.92 1.51
CA ASN A 35 8.86 5.16 2.22
C ASN A 35 8.43 6.35 1.35
N LYS A 36 8.50 7.56 1.93
CA LYS A 36 8.07 8.80 1.27
C LYS A 36 8.75 9.02 -0.08
N ASN A 37 10.02 8.69 -0.19
CA ASN A 37 10.81 8.93 -1.40
C ASN A 37 10.77 7.76 -2.40
N LYS A 38 10.03 6.70 -2.07
CA LYS A 38 9.94 5.49 -2.89
C LYS A 38 11.28 4.80 -3.12
N THR A 39 12.25 5.04 -2.23
CA THR A 39 13.58 4.44 -2.33
C THR A 39 13.73 3.14 -1.56
N LYS A 40 12.81 2.89 -0.61
CA LYS A 40 12.86 1.69 0.21
C LYS A 40 11.47 1.07 0.32
N ILE A 41 11.39 -0.24 0.16
CA ILE A 41 10.14 -0.98 0.29
C ILE A 41 9.99 -1.42 1.75
N LEU A 42 8.92 -0.97 2.39
CA LEU A 42 8.62 -1.31 3.79
C LEU A 42 7.81 -2.60 3.89
N VAL A 43 6.88 -2.81 2.95
CA VAL A 43 6.16 -4.07 2.80
C VAL A 43 6.23 -4.44 1.32
N LYS A 44 6.91 -5.54 1.01
CA LYS A 44 7.17 -5.92 -0.39
C LYS A 44 5.90 -6.17 -1.19
N LYS A 45 5.00 -6.98 -0.66
CA LYS A 45 3.79 -7.36 -1.35
C LYS A 45 2.87 -8.03 -0.35
N GLY A 46 1.61 -7.71 -0.42
CA GLY A 46 0.65 -8.32 0.48
C GLY A 46 -0.77 -7.90 0.15
N CYS A 47 -1.72 -8.43 0.91
CA CYS A 47 -3.11 -8.03 0.77
C CYS A 47 -3.32 -6.64 1.36
N TYR A 48 -4.43 -6.04 0.99
CA TYR A 48 -4.79 -4.70 1.46
C TYR A 48 -4.74 -4.58 2.98
N SER A 49 -5.35 -5.54 3.67
CA SER A 49 -5.42 -5.52 5.14
C SER A 49 -4.03 -5.49 5.78
N LYS A 50 -3.12 -6.31 5.27
CA LYS A 50 -1.76 -6.41 5.80
C LYS A 50 -0.99 -5.10 5.60
N VAL A 51 -1.07 -4.53 4.42
CA VAL A 51 -0.38 -3.27 4.10
C VAL A 51 -0.95 -2.12 4.89
N ILE A 52 -2.27 -2.01 4.97
CA ILE A 52 -2.94 -0.94 5.72
C ILE A 52 -2.64 -1.05 7.21
N LYS A 53 -2.62 -2.26 7.74
CA LYS A 53 -2.29 -2.47 9.16
C LYS A 53 -0.88 -1.96 9.47
N ARG A 54 0.07 -2.28 8.61
CA ARG A 54 1.45 -1.80 8.78
C ARG A 54 1.53 -0.28 8.64
N PHE A 55 0.83 0.27 7.68
CA PHE A 55 0.77 1.72 7.47
C PHE A 55 0.26 2.44 8.72
N ARG A 56 -0.84 1.94 9.29
CA ARG A 56 -1.42 2.52 10.51
C ARG A 56 -0.48 2.43 11.70
N GLN A 57 0.25 1.34 11.85
CA GLN A 57 1.23 1.19 12.92
C GLN A 57 2.31 2.25 12.83
N ILE A 58 2.86 2.48 11.65
CA ILE A 58 3.92 3.46 11.44
C ILE A 58 3.39 4.87 11.69
N GLU A 59 2.20 5.19 11.19
CA GLU A 59 1.56 6.48 11.44
C GLU A 59 1.32 6.72 12.92
N PHE A 60 0.86 5.70 13.62
CA PHE A 60 0.63 5.77 15.05
C PHE A 60 1.91 6.13 15.81
N PHE A 61 3.01 5.48 15.48
CA PHE A 61 4.29 5.78 16.11
C PHE A 61 4.78 7.19 15.80
N LYS A 62 4.59 7.65 14.58
CA LYS A 62 4.96 9.01 14.20
C LYS A 62 4.22 10.07 15.01
N HIS A 63 2.93 9.89 15.19
CA HIS A 63 2.11 10.86 15.92
C HIS A 63 2.31 10.81 17.42
N ARG A 64 2.86 9.75 17.93
CA ARG A 64 3.06 9.56 19.36
C ARG A 64 4.37 10.13 19.88
N SER A 65 5.33 10.31 19.04
CA SER A 65 6.65 10.81 19.44
C SER A 65 6.70 12.34 19.57
#